data_915f1c3eebc63f6c53309b681f427682
#
_entry.id   915f1c3eebc63f6c53309b681f427682
#
_cell.length_a   1.000
_cell.length_b   1.000
_cell.length_c   1.000
_cell.angle_alpha   90.00
_cell.angle_beta   90.00
_cell.angle_gamma   90.00
#
_symmetry.space_group_name_H-M   'P 1'
#
loop_
_entity.id
_entity.type
_entity.pdbx_description
1 polymer ?
#
loop_
_entity_poly.entity_id
_entity_poly.type
_entity_poly.pdbx_seq_one_letter_code
_entity_poly.pdbx_strand_id
1 'polypeptide(L)'
;MEFEHIIEPKGGSKISMDSSGKLIVPDNPIVPFIEGDGIGSDITPAMISVVDSAVEKSYGGKKKIEWMEIYCGEKSTMVYGEDNWLPPETLRALEIYLVGIKGPLTTPVGGGIRSLNVALRQELDLYVCQRPVRYFNGVPSPVVSPEKTDMVIFRENSEDIYAGIEWEAGTEEADKVIKFFTEEMGVNKIRFIENCGIGVKPVSKQGTERLVDKAIQYAINNLSLIHISEPTRRCYI
;
A
#
# COMPACT_ATOMS: atom_id res chain seq x y z
N MET A 1 -11.50 11.71 -20.74
CA MET A 1 -11.34 12.63 -19.59
C MET A 1 -9.89 13.03 -19.58
N GLU A 2 -9.62 14.29 -19.71
CA GLU A 2 -8.26 14.80 -19.84
C GLU A 2 -7.63 14.97 -18.45
N PHE A 3 -6.42 14.48 -18.27
CA PHE A 3 -5.58 14.82 -17.13
C PHE A 3 -4.90 16.16 -17.41
N GLU A 4 -4.62 16.93 -16.38
CA GLU A 4 -3.97 18.24 -16.52
C GLU A 4 -2.46 18.13 -16.65
N HIS A 5 -1.84 17.29 -15.81
CA HIS A 5 -0.39 17.14 -15.74
C HIS A 5 0.10 15.71 -16.09
N ILE A 6 -0.79 14.72 -16.06
CA ILE A 6 -0.44 13.35 -16.41
C ILE A 6 -0.56 13.18 -17.93
N ILE A 7 0.50 12.69 -18.54
CA ILE A 7 0.55 12.47 -19.99
C ILE A 7 0.23 11.01 -20.27
N GLU A 8 -0.96 10.77 -20.85
CA GLU A 8 -1.32 9.42 -21.32
C GLU A 8 -0.44 9.01 -22.52
N PRO A 9 0.07 7.75 -22.52
CA PRO A 9 0.78 7.20 -23.66
C PRO A 9 -0.11 7.21 -24.92
N LYS A 10 0.48 7.49 -26.07
CA LYS A 10 -0.25 7.47 -27.36
C LYS A 10 -0.65 6.06 -27.83
N GLY A 11 -0.05 5.04 -27.24
CA GLY A 11 -0.33 3.62 -27.49
C GLY A 11 -0.86 2.93 -26.25
N GLY A 12 -1.28 1.68 -26.42
CA GLY A 12 -1.77 0.86 -25.32
C GLY A 12 -3.26 0.99 -25.03
N SER A 13 -3.70 0.21 -24.06
CA SER A 13 -5.09 0.17 -23.63
C SER A 13 -5.18 -0.01 -22.12
N LYS A 14 -6.28 0.46 -21.54
CA LYS A 14 -6.53 0.31 -20.10
C LYS A 14 -6.80 -1.14 -19.74
N ILE A 15 -6.27 -1.57 -18.62
CA ILE A 15 -6.72 -2.80 -17.98
C ILE A 15 -8.16 -2.58 -17.52
N SER A 16 -9.03 -3.55 -17.74
CA SER A 16 -10.42 -3.49 -17.34
C SER A 16 -10.78 -4.70 -16.45
N MET A 17 -11.97 -4.66 -15.87
CA MET A 17 -12.48 -5.75 -15.04
C MET A 17 -13.78 -6.27 -15.63
N ASP A 18 -13.93 -7.57 -15.71
CA ASP A 18 -15.19 -8.19 -16.15
C ASP A 18 -16.22 -8.24 -15.01
N SER A 19 -17.44 -8.70 -15.33
CA SER A 19 -18.53 -8.79 -14.36
C SER A 19 -18.28 -9.78 -13.19
N SER A 20 -17.26 -10.65 -13.30
CA SER A 20 -16.84 -11.57 -12.24
C SER A 20 -15.75 -11.01 -11.34
N GLY A 21 -15.25 -9.78 -11.63
CA GLY A 21 -14.13 -9.16 -10.91
C GLY A 21 -12.75 -9.62 -11.39
N LYS A 22 -12.68 -10.31 -12.54
CA LYS A 22 -11.40 -10.74 -13.12
C LYS A 22 -10.84 -9.64 -14.04
N LEU A 23 -9.54 -9.37 -13.90
CA LEU A 23 -8.85 -8.42 -14.77
C LEU A 23 -8.72 -8.94 -16.19
N ILE A 24 -9.07 -8.07 -17.15
CA ILE A 24 -8.83 -8.25 -18.58
C ILE A 24 -7.63 -7.40 -18.94
N VAL A 25 -6.50 -8.04 -19.21
CA VAL A 25 -5.24 -7.41 -19.52
C VAL A 25 -5.00 -7.43 -21.03
N PRO A 26 -4.94 -6.25 -21.70
CA PRO A 26 -4.66 -6.19 -23.14
C PRO A 26 -3.19 -6.55 -23.42
N ASP A 27 -2.85 -6.72 -24.71
CA ASP A 27 -1.46 -7.04 -25.10
C ASP A 27 -0.49 -5.88 -24.86
N ASN A 28 -1.00 -4.65 -24.92
CA ASN A 28 -0.25 -3.44 -24.59
C ASN A 28 -0.96 -2.67 -23.46
N PRO A 29 -0.87 -3.14 -22.19
CA PRO A 29 -1.51 -2.46 -21.09
C PRO A 29 -0.81 -1.14 -20.76
N ILE A 30 -1.59 -0.11 -20.46
CA ILE A 30 -1.06 1.10 -19.84
C ILE A 30 -0.94 0.84 -18.33
N VAL A 31 0.27 1.02 -17.80
CA VAL A 31 0.55 0.84 -16.38
C VAL A 31 1.08 2.13 -15.78
N PRO A 32 0.29 2.82 -14.93
CA PRO A 32 0.77 3.96 -14.15
C PRO A 32 1.94 3.58 -13.25
N PHE A 33 2.90 4.49 -13.12
CA PHE A 33 3.95 4.34 -12.12
C PHE A 33 4.26 5.66 -11.42
N ILE A 34 4.61 5.57 -10.15
CA ILE A 34 5.15 6.65 -9.35
C ILE A 34 6.65 6.38 -9.22
N GLU A 35 7.49 7.28 -9.72
CA GLU A 35 8.94 7.15 -9.63
C GLU A 35 9.40 7.03 -8.17
N GLY A 36 8.84 7.87 -7.31
CA GLY A 36 9.14 7.92 -5.89
C GLY A 36 10.26 8.90 -5.54
N ASP A 37 10.51 9.02 -4.24
CA ASP A 37 11.46 9.96 -3.66
C ASP A 37 12.82 9.28 -3.40
N GLY A 38 13.85 10.09 -3.17
CA GLY A 38 15.19 9.63 -2.82
C GLY A 38 15.74 8.66 -3.86
N ILE A 39 15.95 7.39 -3.48
CA ILE A 39 16.46 6.36 -4.39
C ILE A 39 15.48 5.95 -5.50
N GLY A 40 14.27 6.51 -5.51
CA GLY A 40 13.26 6.24 -6.54
C GLY A 40 13.74 6.54 -7.94
N SER A 41 14.46 7.65 -8.11
CA SER A 41 15.05 8.06 -9.39
C SER A 41 16.09 7.07 -9.93
N ASP A 42 16.74 6.29 -9.07
CA ASP A 42 17.72 5.27 -9.46
C ASP A 42 17.05 3.92 -9.76
N ILE A 43 16.14 3.49 -8.85
CA ILE A 43 15.59 2.13 -8.92
C ILE A 43 14.43 2.00 -9.92
N THR A 44 13.66 3.06 -10.16
CA THR A 44 12.50 3.00 -11.06
C THR A 44 12.92 2.80 -12.53
N PRO A 45 13.90 3.51 -13.09
CA PRO A 45 14.41 3.21 -14.44
C PRO A 45 14.97 1.78 -14.57
N ALA A 46 15.68 1.30 -13.54
CA ALA A 46 16.19 -0.07 -13.50
C ALA A 46 15.04 -1.09 -13.49
N MET A 47 13.99 -0.86 -12.69
CA MET A 47 12.79 -1.70 -12.65
C MET A 47 12.11 -1.75 -14.03
N ILE A 48 11.87 -0.60 -14.66
CA ILE A 48 11.27 -0.51 -16.01
C ILE A 48 12.08 -1.33 -17.01
N SER A 49 13.40 -1.14 -17.06
CA SER A 49 14.29 -1.86 -17.97
C SER A 49 14.24 -3.37 -17.78
N VAL A 50 14.24 -3.84 -16.53
CA VAL A 50 14.15 -5.28 -16.20
C VAL A 50 12.80 -5.86 -16.60
N VAL A 51 11.71 -5.15 -16.29
CA VAL A 51 10.35 -5.61 -16.61
C VAL A 51 10.14 -5.64 -18.12
N ASP A 52 10.54 -4.60 -18.86
CA ASP A 52 10.42 -4.56 -20.30
C ASP A 52 11.19 -5.71 -20.97
N SER A 53 12.43 -5.96 -20.53
CA SER A 53 13.25 -7.08 -21.03
C SER A 53 12.61 -8.43 -20.73
N ALA A 54 11.99 -8.59 -19.55
CA ALA A 54 11.29 -9.82 -19.17
C ALA A 54 10.03 -10.03 -20.03
N VAL A 55 9.25 -8.97 -20.27
CA VAL A 55 8.06 -9.01 -21.13
C VAL A 55 8.46 -9.35 -22.57
N GLU A 56 9.47 -8.68 -23.12
CA GLU A 56 9.97 -8.96 -24.47
C GLU A 56 10.40 -10.42 -24.60
N LYS A 57 11.22 -10.91 -23.66
CA LYS A 57 11.70 -12.30 -23.66
C LYS A 57 10.56 -13.29 -23.53
N SER A 58 9.56 -13.03 -22.70
CA SER A 58 8.45 -13.95 -22.43
C SER A 58 7.46 -14.03 -23.57
N TYR A 59 7.23 -12.94 -24.29
CA TYR A 59 6.20 -12.83 -25.32
C TYR A 59 6.76 -12.64 -26.73
N GLY A 60 8.08 -12.63 -26.92
CA GLY A 60 8.73 -12.50 -28.23
C GLY A 60 8.33 -11.24 -28.98
N GLY A 61 8.23 -10.12 -28.27
CA GLY A 61 7.86 -8.80 -28.82
C GLY A 61 6.37 -8.62 -29.14
N LYS A 62 5.51 -9.62 -28.86
CA LYS A 62 4.06 -9.53 -29.12
C LYS A 62 3.30 -8.69 -28.10
N LYS A 63 3.88 -8.50 -26.93
CA LYS A 63 3.30 -7.70 -25.84
C LYS A 63 4.30 -6.66 -25.35
N LYS A 64 3.76 -5.53 -24.88
CA LYS A 64 4.56 -4.42 -24.39
C LYS A 64 3.78 -3.70 -23.30
N ILE A 65 4.45 -3.19 -22.27
CA ILE A 65 3.85 -2.28 -21.32
C ILE A 65 4.02 -0.84 -21.80
N GLU A 66 2.94 -0.07 -21.79
CA GLU A 66 2.99 1.37 -22.01
C GLU A 66 3.00 2.05 -20.64
N TRP A 67 4.16 2.56 -20.27
CA TRP A 67 4.36 3.20 -18.97
C TRP A 67 3.78 4.61 -18.96
N MET A 68 3.05 4.94 -17.88
CA MET A 68 2.46 6.25 -17.66
C MET A 68 2.91 6.81 -16.31
N GLU A 69 3.72 7.84 -16.32
CA GLU A 69 4.15 8.46 -15.06
C GLU A 69 2.99 9.23 -14.42
N ILE A 70 2.79 8.98 -13.12
CA ILE A 70 1.89 9.70 -12.24
C ILE A 70 2.67 10.17 -11.02
N TYR A 71 2.21 11.20 -10.34
CA TYR A 71 3.02 11.93 -9.37
C TYR A 71 2.51 11.74 -7.95
N CYS A 72 3.45 11.49 -7.02
CA CYS A 72 3.22 11.47 -5.59
C CYS A 72 4.55 11.70 -4.87
N GLY A 73 4.56 12.34 -3.72
CA GLY A 73 5.76 12.67 -2.97
C GLY A 73 6.40 13.98 -3.41
N GLU A 74 7.71 14.10 -3.25
CA GLU A 74 8.46 15.33 -3.55
C GLU A 74 8.30 15.79 -5.01
N LYS A 75 8.36 14.86 -5.95
CA LYS A 75 8.18 15.18 -7.37
C LYS A 75 6.80 15.77 -7.67
N SER A 76 5.78 15.37 -6.94
CA SER A 76 4.43 15.91 -7.05
C SER A 76 4.38 17.40 -6.71
N THR A 77 5.08 17.81 -5.66
CA THR A 77 5.10 19.24 -5.27
C THR A 77 5.74 20.14 -6.32
N MET A 78 6.66 19.60 -7.12
CA MET A 78 7.28 20.33 -8.23
C MET A 78 6.32 20.51 -9.42
N VAL A 79 5.41 19.57 -9.64
CA VAL A 79 4.47 19.56 -10.78
C VAL A 79 3.18 20.29 -10.44
N TYR A 80 2.63 20.10 -9.25
CA TYR A 80 1.32 20.59 -8.83
C TYR A 80 1.36 21.74 -7.82
N GLY A 81 2.56 22.14 -7.33
CA GLY A 81 2.75 23.15 -6.28
C GLY A 81 3.07 22.55 -4.90
N GLU A 82 3.68 23.35 -4.03
CA GLU A 82 4.35 22.94 -2.80
C GLU A 82 3.50 22.09 -1.83
N ASP A 83 2.20 22.27 -1.77
CA ASP A 83 1.32 21.54 -0.83
C ASP A 83 0.70 20.26 -1.43
N ASN A 84 0.98 19.95 -2.68
CA ASN A 84 0.35 18.84 -3.40
C ASN A 84 1.21 17.56 -3.40
N TRP A 85 1.32 16.91 -2.26
CA TRP A 85 2.05 15.65 -2.09
C TRP A 85 1.35 14.43 -2.69
N LEU A 86 0.01 14.44 -2.76
CA LEU A 86 -0.83 13.39 -3.35
C LEU A 86 -1.97 14.04 -4.12
N PRO A 87 -1.78 14.39 -5.39
CA PRO A 87 -2.82 15.02 -6.19
C PRO A 87 -4.03 14.13 -6.41
N PRO A 88 -5.25 14.67 -6.43
CA PRO A 88 -6.46 13.92 -6.79
C PRO A 88 -6.36 13.24 -8.16
N GLU A 89 -5.60 13.83 -9.07
CA GLU A 89 -5.36 13.30 -10.41
C GLU A 89 -4.62 11.95 -10.38
N THR A 90 -3.67 11.78 -9.45
CA THR A 90 -2.95 10.53 -9.23
C THR A 90 -3.87 9.44 -8.70
N LEU A 91 -4.73 9.75 -7.71
CA LEU A 91 -5.73 8.80 -7.20
C LEU A 91 -6.66 8.35 -8.32
N ARG A 92 -7.18 9.31 -9.07
CA ARG A 92 -8.05 9.05 -10.22
C ARG A 92 -7.37 8.21 -11.30
N ALA A 93 -6.10 8.43 -11.59
CA ALA A 93 -5.35 7.60 -12.53
C ALA A 93 -5.26 6.15 -12.04
N LEU A 94 -4.96 5.91 -10.76
CA LEU A 94 -4.90 4.58 -10.18
C LEU A 94 -6.27 3.88 -10.19
N GLU A 95 -7.37 4.59 -9.93
CA GLU A 95 -8.73 4.05 -10.04
C GLU A 95 -9.10 3.66 -11.48
N ILE A 96 -8.75 4.49 -12.46
CA ILE A 96 -9.10 4.27 -13.87
C ILE A 96 -8.29 3.11 -14.48
N TYR A 97 -7.00 3.01 -14.15
CA TYR A 97 -6.10 2.02 -14.73
C TYR A 97 -6.00 0.72 -13.92
N LEU A 98 -6.56 0.67 -12.70
CA LEU A 98 -6.68 -0.48 -11.81
C LEU A 98 -5.38 -1.09 -11.30
N VAL A 99 -4.26 -0.87 -11.96
CA VAL A 99 -2.93 -1.40 -11.59
C VAL A 99 -1.93 -0.25 -11.64
N GLY A 100 -1.06 -0.17 -10.64
CA GLY A 100 0.02 0.81 -10.63
C GLY A 100 1.25 0.29 -9.90
N ILE A 101 2.41 0.81 -10.26
CA ILE A 101 3.68 0.52 -9.59
C ILE A 101 4.13 1.78 -8.87
N LYS A 102 4.54 1.64 -7.62
CA LYS A 102 4.96 2.75 -6.78
C LYS A 102 6.38 2.56 -6.29
N GLY A 103 7.23 3.55 -6.54
CA GLY A 103 8.54 3.71 -5.92
C GLY A 103 8.45 4.10 -4.44
N PRO A 104 9.58 4.28 -3.74
CA PRO A 104 9.61 4.72 -2.36
C PRO A 104 9.03 6.13 -2.22
N LEU A 105 8.38 6.42 -1.09
CA LEU A 105 7.85 7.74 -0.78
C LEU A 105 8.35 8.20 0.58
N THR A 106 8.84 9.41 0.63
CA THR A 106 9.22 10.10 1.86
C THR A 106 7.96 10.65 2.53
N THR A 107 7.84 10.46 3.84
CA THR A 107 6.82 11.15 4.63
C THR A 107 7.43 12.40 5.21
N PRO A 108 6.90 13.60 4.91
CA PRO A 108 7.40 14.83 5.50
C PRO A 108 7.35 14.78 7.03
N VAL A 109 8.43 15.18 7.68
CA VAL A 109 8.52 15.23 9.16
C VAL A 109 8.02 16.60 9.63
N GLY A 110 7.08 16.62 10.57
CA GLY A 110 6.67 17.83 11.27
C GLY A 110 5.53 18.64 10.66
N GLY A 111 4.87 18.16 9.60
CA GLY A 111 3.78 18.91 8.93
C GLY A 111 2.36 18.39 9.17
N GLY A 112 2.14 17.46 10.10
CA GLY A 112 0.81 16.84 10.28
C GLY A 112 0.36 15.97 9.10
N ILE A 113 1.22 15.80 8.09
CA ILE A 113 0.95 14.97 6.93
C ILE A 113 1.12 13.52 7.32
N ARG A 114 0.02 12.75 7.23
CA ARG A 114 0.09 11.29 7.37
C ARG A 114 0.94 10.69 6.25
N SER A 115 1.50 9.52 6.54
CA SER A 115 2.24 8.76 5.52
C SER A 115 1.45 8.67 4.21
N LEU A 116 2.04 9.15 3.11
CA LEU A 116 1.44 9.08 1.77
C LEU A 116 1.08 7.64 1.38
N ASN A 117 1.85 6.67 1.89
CA ASN A 117 1.53 5.26 1.70
C ASN A 117 0.23 4.85 2.40
N VAL A 118 -0.05 5.40 3.58
CA VAL A 118 -1.31 5.15 4.30
C VAL A 118 -2.47 5.83 3.58
N ALA A 119 -2.28 7.08 3.13
CA ALA A 119 -3.29 7.79 2.36
C ALA A 119 -3.70 7.02 1.09
N LEU A 120 -2.75 6.58 0.27
CA LEU A 120 -3.02 5.75 -0.91
C LEU A 120 -3.81 4.49 -0.59
N ARG A 121 -3.51 3.82 0.52
CA ARG A 121 -4.20 2.60 0.93
C ARG A 121 -5.64 2.86 1.36
N GLN A 122 -5.89 3.96 2.04
CA GLN A 122 -7.21 4.34 2.51
C GLN A 122 -8.08 4.87 1.38
N GLU A 123 -7.59 5.81 0.60
CA GLU A 123 -8.33 6.44 -0.50
C GLU A 123 -8.72 5.44 -1.59
N LEU A 124 -7.86 4.46 -1.86
CA LEU A 124 -8.10 3.41 -2.88
C LEU A 124 -8.63 2.10 -2.29
N ASP A 125 -9.00 2.06 -1.00
CA ASP A 125 -9.41 0.84 -0.27
C ASP A 125 -8.50 -0.38 -0.54
N LEU A 126 -7.19 -0.17 -0.49
CA LEU A 126 -6.21 -1.25 -0.63
C LEU A 126 -6.08 -2.03 0.67
N TYR A 127 -7.13 -2.76 1.06
CA TYR A 127 -7.28 -3.40 2.36
C TYR A 127 -6.35 -4.59 2.61
N VAL A 128 -5.77 -5.18 1.56
CA VAL A 128 -4.87 -6.34 1.67
C VAL A 128 -3.47 -5.97 1.21
N CYS A 129 -2.47 -6.15 2.09
CA CYS A 129 -1.08 -6.17 1.71
C CYS A 129 -0.63 -7.62 1.53
N GLN A 130 -0.55 -8.08 0.29
CA GLN A 130 -0.09 -9.40 -0.07
C GLN A 130 1.43 -9.36 -0.31
N ARG A 131 2.21 -10.09 0.48
CA ARG A 131 3.66 -10.09 0.43
C ARG A 131 4.19 -11.49 0.16
N PRO A 132 4.54 -11.83 -1.10
CA PRO A 132 5.27 -13.06 -1.40
C PRO A 132 6.71 -12.91 -0.88
N VAL A 133 7.17 -13.92 -0.14
CA VAL A 133 8.52 -14.01 0.40
C VAL A 133 9.11 -15.33 -0.06
N ARG A 134 10.07 -15.25 -0.97
CA ARG A 134 10.69 -16.40 -1.60
C ARG A 134 12.20 -16.20 -1.71
N TYR A 135 12.96 -17.26 -1.45
CA TYR A 135 14.39 -17.24 -1.70
C TYR A 135 14.70 -17.45 -3.19
N PHE A 136 15.70 -16.73 -3.67
CA PHE A 136 16.24 -16.88 -5.02
C PHE A 136 17.67 -17.38 -4.93
N ASN A 137 18.00 -18.46 -5.66
CA ASN A 137 19.33 -19.05 -5.68
C ASN A 137 20.39 -18.02 -6.08
N GLY A 138 21.50 -18.03 -5.35
CA GLY A 138 22.62 -17.11 -5.60
C GLY A 138 22.54 -15.77 -4.87
N VAL A 139 21.45 -15.49 -4.17
CA VAL A 139 21.31 -14.27 -3.35
C VAL A 139 21.85 -14.55 -1.94
N PRO A 140 22.75 -13.71 -1.40
CA PRO A 140 23.19 -13.84 0.00
C PRO A 140 21.99 -13.74 0.97
N SER A 141 21.96 -14.59 1.98
CA SER A 141 20.89 -14.59 2.97
C SER A 141 21.45 -14.78 4.39
N PRO A 142 20.93 -14.05 5.38
CA PRO A 142 21.29 -14.27 6.79
C PRO A 142 20.60 -15.50 7.41
N VAL A 143 19.65 -16.10 6.69
CA VAL A 143 18.88 -17.27 7.15
C VAL A 143 19.68 -18.54 6.90
N VAL A 144 19.66 -19.48 7.85
CA VAL A 144 20.45 -20.74 7.80
C VAL A 144 20.03 -21.65 6.65
N SER A 145 18.73 -21.72 6.33
CA SER A 145 18.18 -22.57 5.28
C SER A 145 17.19 -21.78 4.43
N PRO A 146 17.68 -20.79 3.67
CA PRO A 146 16.80 -19.86 2.97
C PRO A 146 15.98 -20.53 1.85
N GLU A 147 16.44 -21.62 1.29
CA GLU A 147 15.75 -22.42 0.28
C GLU A 147 14.41 -23.00 0.76
N LYS A 148 14.20 -23.05 2.07
CA LYS A 148 12.93 -23.48 2.68
C LYS A 148 11.92 -22.34 2.81
N THR A 149 12.29 -21.12 2.45
CA THR A 149 11.41 -19.96 2.51
C THR A 149 10.66 -19.81 1.21
N ASP A 150 9.37 -20.14 1.22
CA ASP A 150 8.41 -19.85 0.16
C ASP A 150 7.03 -19.68 0.81
N MET A 151 6.66 -18.43 1.08
CA MET A 151 5.41 -18.11 1.77
C MET A 151 4.81 -16.81 1.24
N VAL A 152 3.51 -16.63 1.47
CA VAL A 152 2.82 -15.38 1.18
C VAL A 152 2.16 -14.86 2.45
N ILE A 153 2.53 -13.67 2.87
CA ILE A 153 2.00 -13.01 4.07
C ILE A 153 0.86 -12.09 3.64
N PHE A 154 -0.31 -12.28 4.23
CA PHE A 154 -1.46 -11.39 4.10
C PHE A 154 -1.53 -10.50 5.34
N ARG A 155 -1.51 -9.18 5.14
CA ARG A 155 -1.46 -8.21 6.21
C ARG A 155 -2.60 -7.21 6.08
N GLU A 156 -3.22 -6.88 7.21
CA GLU A 156 -4.16 -5.77 7.32
C GLU A 156 -3.50 -4.45 6.93
N ASN A 157 -4.25 -3.60 6.25
CA ASN A 157 -3.71 -2.42 5.63
C ASN A 157 -4.56 -1.16 5.80
N SER A 158 -5.80 -1.29 6.25
CA SER A 158 -6.79 -0.21 6.33
C SER A 158 -7.33 0.05 7.74
N GLU A 159 -7.35 -0.96 8.59
CA GLU A 159 -7.77 -0.87 9.99
C GLU A 159 -6.57 -0.97 10.96
N ASP A 160 -6.84 -1.24 12.22
CA ASP A 160 -5.86 -1.32 13.30
C ASP A 160 -5.19 0.05 13.51
N ILE A 161 -3.89 0.07 13.79
CA ILE A 161 -3.10 1.29 13.94
C ILE A 161 -3.05 2.13 12.64
N TYR A 162 -3.37 1.54 11.50
CA TYR A 162 -3.37 2.23 10.20
C TYR A 162 -4.61 3.09 9.99
N ALA A 163 -5.66 2.93 10.81
CA ALA A 163 -6.81 3.83 10.80
C ALA A 163 -6.43 5.27 11.15
N GLY A 164 -5.32 5.45 11.90
CA GLY A 164 -4.78 6.76 12.26
C GLY A 164 -5.72 7.59 13.10
N ILE A 165 -6.46 6.95 14.00
CA ILE A 165 -7.30 7.60 14.99
C ILE A 165 -6.45 7.86 16.22
N GLU A 166 -5.86 9.05 16.27
CA GLU A 166 -4.89 9.39 17.31
C GLU A 166 -4.93 10.88 17.66
N TRP A 167 -4.58 11.19 18.89
CA TRP A 167 -4.49 12.53 19.43
C TRP A 167 -3.13 12.74 20.09
N GLU A 168 -2.50 13.82 19.73
CA GLU A 168 -1.17 14.18 20.21
C GLU A 168 -1.18 14.54 21.70
N ALA A 169 -0.11 14.15 22.39
CA ALA A 169 0.08 14.46 23.80
C ALA A 169 0.08 15.97 24.07
N GLY A 170 -0.58 16.40 25.14
CA GLY A 170 -0.67 17.80 25.53
C GLY A 170 -1.70 18.61 24.75
N THR A 171 -2.56 17.97 23.95
CA THR A 171 -3.70 18.62 23.29
C THR A 171 -4.96 18.47 24.12
N GLU A 172 -5.86 19.46 24.01
CA GLU A 172 -7.18 19.41 24.67
C GLU A 172 -8.03 18.20 24.21
N GLU A 173 -7.84 17.79 22.97
CA GLU A 173 -8.52 16.62 22.39
C GLU A 173 -8.04 15.33 23.05
N ALA A 174 -6.72 15.17 23.26
CA ALA A 174 -6.18 14.02 23.98
C ALA A 174 -6.70 13.97 25.41
N ASP A 175 -6.74 15.10 26.12
CA ASP A 175 -7.27 15.20 27.48
C ASP A 175 -8.76 14.82 27.56
N LYS A 176 -9.58 15.25 26.58
CA LYS A 176 -10.99 14.88 26.48
C LYS A 176 -11.18 13.37 26.30
N VAL A 177 -10.36 12.76 25.43
CA VAL A 177 -10.44 11.31 25.17
C VAL A 177 -9.97 10.53 26.39
N ILE A 178 -8.90 10.94 27.05
CA ILE A 178 -8.41 10.30 28.28
C ILE A 178 -9.48 10.38 29.38
N LYS A 179 -10.10 11.56 29.56
CA LYS A 179 -11.18 11.75 30.52
C LYS A 179 -12.37 10.85 30.22
N PHE A 180 -12.79 10.76 28.97
CA PHE A 180 -13.85 9.85 28.56
C PHE A 180 -13.52 8.39 28.90
N PHE A 181 -12.32 7.92 28.60
CA PHE A 181 -11.92 6.56 28.92
C PHE A 181 -11.88 6.30 30.43
N THR A 182 -11.37 7.25 31.21
CA THR A 182 -11.22 7.06 32.67
C THR A 182 -12.54 7.22 33.42
N GLU A 183 -13.32 8.24 33.13
CA GLU A 183 -14.53 8.59 33.86
C GLU A 183 -15.78 7.86 33.37
N GLU A 184 -15.97 7.73 32.04
CA GLU A 184 -17.16 7.14 31.45
C GLU A 184 -16.99 5.63 31.20
N MET A 185 -15.80 5.21 30.72
CA MET A 185 -15.53 3.82 30.38
C MET A 185 -14.84 3.04 31.51
N GLY A 186 -14.46 3.68 32.61
CA GLY A 186 -13.81 3.05 33.76
C GLY A 186 -12.43 2.47 33.46
N VAL A 187 -11.74 2.98 32.45
CA VAL A 187 -10.39 2.52 32.08
C VAL A 187 -9.38 3.02 33.12
N ASN A 188 -8.76 2.12 33.85
CA ASN A 188 -7.75 2.41 34.89
C ASN A 188 -6.34 1.99 34.50
N LYS A 189 -6.10 1.64 33.22
CA LYS A 189 -4.82 1.11 32.74
C LYS A 189 -3.91 2.17 32.15
N ILE A 190 -4.37 3.41 32.00
CA ILE A 190 -3.52 4.52 31.56
C ILE A 190 -2.65 4.91 32.76
N ARG A 191 -1.40 4.49 32.72
CA ARG A 191 -0.48 4.62 33.87
C ARG A 191 -0.02 6.02 34.14
N PHE A 192 0.22 6.80 33.08
CA PHE A 192 0.68 8.19 33.14
C PHE A 192 -0.28 9.01 32.27
N ILE A 193 -1.11 9.80 32.93
CA ILE A 193 -2.18 10.56 32.25
C ILE A 193 -1.63 11.90 31.73
N GLU A 194 -0.73 12.51 32.49
CA GLU A 194 -0.17 13.79 32.13
C GLU A 194 0.68 13.68 30.84
N ASN A 195 0.39 14.56 29.91
CA ASN A 195 1.11 14.64 28.63
C ASN A 195 1.14 13.29 27.85
N CYS A 196 0.01 12.60 27.86
CA CYS A 196 -0.17 11.31 27.24
C CYS A 196 -0.90 11.45 25.89
N GLY A 197 -0.32 10.93 24.81
CA GLY A 197 -1.02 10.75 23.54
C GLY A 197 -1.89 9.50 23.56
N ILE A 198 -3.00 9.51 22.81
CA ILE A 198 -3.93 8.38 22.71
C ILE A 198 -4.11 7.98 21.26
N GLY A 199 -4.01 6.68 20.99
CA GLY A 199 -4.39 6.09 19.71
C GLY A 199 -5.48 5.02 19.90
N VAL A 200 -6.46 5.01 18.99
CA VAL A 200 -7.52 4.01 18.94
C VAL A 200 -7.30 3.09 17.75
N LYS A 201 -7.44 1.80 18.04
CA LYS A 201 -7.22 0.75 17.06
C LYS A 201 -8.53 -0.01 16.79
N PRO A 202 -9.29 0.41 15.77
CA PRO A 202 -10.50 -0.29 15.38
C PRO A 202 -10.16 -1.62 14.71
N VAL A 203 -10.89 -2.67 15.08
CA VAL A 203 -10.81 -3.99 14.44
C VAL A 203 -12.24 -4.46 14.21
N SER A 204 -12.69 -4.45 12.98
CA SER A 204 -14.05 -4.84 12.62
C SER A 204 -14.11 -6.30 12.16
N LYS A 205 -15.30 -6.89 12.31
CA LYS A 205 -15.61 -8.20 11.76
C LYS A 205 -15.49 -8.18 10.23
N GLN A 206 -16.03 -7.14 9.59
CA GLN A 206 -16.04 -6.99 8.15
C GLN A 206 -14.60 -6.84 7.58
N GLY A 207 -13.75 -6.01 8.20
CA GLY A 207 -12.35 -5.86 7.80
C GLY A 207 -11.57 -7.16 7.93
N THR A 208 -11.79 -7.89 9.04
CA THR A 208 -11.16 -9.19 9.28
C THR A 208 -11.62 -10.23 8.25
N GLU A 209 -12.93 -10.33 8.01
CA GLU A 209 -13.49 -11.31 7.07
C GLU A 209 -12.95 -11.10 5.65
N ARG A 210 -12.92 -9.86 5.14
CA ARG A 210 -12.42 -9.59 3.79
C ARG A 210 -10.93 -9.89 3.62
N LEU A 211 -10.12 -9.66 4.64
CA LEU A 211 -8.68 -10.02 4.63
C LEU A 211 -8.50 -11.54 4.61
N VAL A 212 -9.20 -12.24 5.51
CA VAL A 212 -9.10 -13.71 5.63
C VAL A 212 -9.64 -14.40 4.38
N ASP A 213 -10.78 -13.94 3.84
CA ASP A 213 -11.33 -14.46 2.59
C ASP A 213 -10.32 -14.35 1.45
N LYS A 214 -9.64 -13.20 1.31
CA LYS A 214 -8.61 -13.02 0.28
C LYS A 214 -7.45 -14.00 0.44
N ALA A 215 -7.02 -14.26 1.66
CA ALA A 215 -5.96 -15.22 1.94
C ALA A 215 -6.40 -16.65 1.61
N ILE A 216 -7.63 -17.03 1.97
CA ILE A 216 -8.22 -18.34 1.66
C ILE A 216 -8.36 -18.53 0.16
N GLN A 217 -8.90 -17.55 -0.56
CA GLN A 217 -9.03 -17.61 -2.02
C GLN A 217 -7.66 -17.76 -2.71
N TYR A 218 -6.66 -17.04 -2.23
CA TYR A 218 -5.29 -17.21 -2.73
C TYR A 218 -4.79 -18.64 -2.52
N ALA A 219 -4.96 -19.20 -1.32
CA ALA A 219 -4.52 -20.55 -1.01
C ALA A 219 -5.24 -21.61 -1.86
N ILE A 220 -6.55 -21.48 -2.06
CA ILE A 220 -7.33 -22.38 -2.94
C ILE A 220 -6.82 -22.31 -4.38
N ASN A 221 -6.62 -21.10 -4.91
CA ASN A 221 -6.20 -20.90 -6.29
C ASN A 221 -4.76 -21.35 -6.57
N ASN A 222 -3.91 -21.41 -5.53
CA ASN A 222 -2.51 -21.80 -5.66
C ASN A 222 -2.21 -23.17 -5.04
N LEU A 223 -3.23 -23.96 -4.67
CA LEU A 223 -3.09 -25.27 -4.00
C LEU A 223 -2.18 -25.21 -2.78
N SER A 224 -2.23 -24.11 -2.04
CA SER A 224 -1.37 -23.83 -0.90
C SER A 224 -1.96 -24.36 0.41
N LEU A 225 -1.11 -24.71 1.37
CA LEU A 225 -1.51 -24.98 2.74
C LEU A 225 -1.73 -23.67 3.48
N ILE A 226 -2.85 -23.54 4.21
CA ILE A 226 -3.12 -22.39 5.08
C ILE A 226 -2.58 -22.70 6.45
N HIS A 227 -1.54 -22.01 6.85
CA HIS A 227 -1.16 -21.89 8.25
C HIS A 227 -1.81 -20.62 8.79
N ILE A 228 -2.93 -20.78 9.48
CA ILE A 228 -3.51 -19.71 10.28
C ILE A 228 -2.68 -19.67 11.57
N SER A 229 -1.62 -18.87 11.57
CA SER A 229 -1.05 -18.45 12.83
C SER A 229 -2.03 -17.41 13.38
N GLU A 230 -2.59 -17.70 14.56
CA GLU A 230 -3.40 -16.74 15.29
C GLU A 230 -2.72 -15.37 15.31
N PRO A 231 -3.44 -14.25 15.16
CA PRO A 231 -2.94 -12.91 15.43
C PRO A 231 -2.76 -12.69 16.94
N THR A 232 -2.42 -13.72 17.68
CA THR A 232 -2.20 -13.69 19.11
C THR A 232 -0.75 -13.47 19.47
N ARG A 233 -0.07 -12.56 18.83
CA ARG A 233 0.73 -11.70 19.66
C ARG A 233 -0.23 -10.70 20.29
N ARG A 234 -0.88 -11.10 21.38
CA ARG A 234 -1.13 -10.16 22.44
C ARG A 234 0.19 -9.42 22.59
N CYS A 235 0.26 -8.19 22.11
CA CYS A 235 1.31 -7.29 22.54
C CYS A 235 1.09 -7.12 24.03
N TYR A 236 1.71 -7.98 24.81
CA TYR A 236 2.05 -7.63 26.17
C TYR A 236 3.15 -6.58 26.01
N ILE A 237 2.74 -5.33 25.94
CA ILE A 237 3.61 -4.21 26.21
C ILE A 237 3.73 -4.13 27.74
#